data_8aa6b8f6d7c75abb8a58a1876810daf1
#
_entry.id   8aa6b8f6d7c75abb8a58a1876810daf1
#
_cell.length_a   1.000
_cell.length_b   1.000
_cell.length_c   1.000
_cell.angle_alpha   90.00
_cell.angle_beta   90.00
_cell.angle_gamma   90.00
#
_symmetry.space_group_name_H-M   'P 1'
#
loop_
_entity.id
_entity.type
_entity.pdbx_description
1 polymer ?
#
loop_
_entity_poly.entity_id
_entity_poly.type
_entity_poly.pdbx_seq_one_letter_code
_entity_poly.pdbx_strand_id
1 'polypeptide(L)'
;KKRLRIARGDYFFHQMMSRLYWKDKFTWLEDDELREGDFLVISTPFSDTGNVYPNLDKILKKCDDLDIPVMLDMAYINIANNLKIDVSHRCIKYIVTSLSKPFPIEKHRIGIRLQRYIQKWEDQLYVINEDEYNYIPLINCHIGSQMMQKFDADYIPLKYKDKQIEICKELNLELSCCVIFGIDYNNKFNEYNRGRETNRLCFSMIWDGRRKYEHI
;
A
#
# COMPACT_ATOMS: atom_id res chain seq x y z
N LYS A 1 17.72 2.64 20.81
CA LYS A 1 16.49 3.45 20.83
C LYS A 1 15.61 3.04 19.65
N LYS A 2 14.35 2.66 19.88
CA LYS A 2 13.42 2.24 18.82
C LYS A 2 13.15 3.40 17.85
N ARG A 3 13.18 3.12 16.54
CA ARG A 3 12.91 4.10 15.47
C ARG A 3 11.89 3.54 14.49
N LEU A 4 10.99 4.40 14.01
CA LEU A 4 10.11 4.08 12.90
C LEU A 4 10.78 4.47 11.58
N ARG A 5 10.80 3.55 10.63
CA ARG A 5 11.38 3.73 9.30
C ARG A 5 10.29 3.68 8.23
N ILE A 6 10.26 4.67 7.36
CA ILE A 6 9.32 4.77 6.23
C ILE A 6 10.07 5.30 5.02
N ALA A 7 9.79 4.78 3.84
CA ALA A 7 10.37 5.27 2.60
C ALA A 7 9.77 6.62 2.18
N ARG A 8 10.57 7.48 1.55
CA ARG A 8 10.08 8.73 0.93
C ARG A 8 9.13 8.38 -0.21
N GLY A 9 8.01 9.09 -0.31
CA GLY A 9 6.95 8.81 -1.29
C GLY A 9 6.00 7.67 -0.90
N ASP A 10 6.19 7.06 0.27
CA ASP A 10 5.21 6.12 0.79
C ASP A 10 3.87 6.80 1.10
N TYR A 11 2.88 6.02 1.52
CA TYR A 11 1.53 6.50 1.76
C TYR A 11 1.53 7.72 2.70
N PHE A 12 0.89 8.81 2.26
CA PHE A 12 0.88 10.09 2.96
C PHE A 12 0.48 9.96 4.43
N PHE A 13 -0.48 9.09 4.75
CA PHE A 13 -0.93 8.90 6.13
C PHE A 13 0.16 8.31 7.02
N HIS A 14 0.95 7.35 6.54
CA HIS A 14 2.10 6.82 7.28
C HIS A 14 3.11 7.93 7.57
N GLN A 15 3.42 8.76 6.58
CA GLN A 15 4.34 9.89 6.75
C GLN A 15 3.82 10.92 7.76
N MET A 16 2.53 11.26 7.69
CA MET A 16 1.90 12.23 8.60
C MET A 16 1.87 11.70 10.03
N MET A 17 1.41 10.46 10.24
CA MET A 17 1.32 9.84 11.56
C MET A 17 2.70 9.71 12.21
N SER A 18 3.72 9.39 11.41
CA SER A 18 5.10 9.29 11.89
C SER A 18 5.62 10.64 12.40
N ARG A 19 5.37 11.72 11.66
CA ARG A 19 5.78 13.07 12.07
C ARG A 19 5.04 13.55 13.33
N LEU A 20 3.78 13.18 13.50
CA LEU A 20 2.97 13.60 14.65
C LEU A 20 3.29 12.81 15.92
N TYR A 21 3.31 11.47 15.82
CA TYR A 21 3.40 10.60 16.99
C TYR A 21 4.80 10.04 17.25
N TRP A 22 5.70 10.05 16.25
CA TRP A 22 7.04 9.48 16.34
C TRP A 22 8.14 10.50 16.08
N LYS A 23 7.85 11.79 16.20
CA LYS A 23 8.71 12.92 15.81
C LYS A 23 10.21 12.71 16.12
N ASP A 24 10.53 12.28 17.32
CA ASP A 24 11.93 12.09 17.77
C ASP A 24 12.47 10.68 17.51
N LYS A 25 11.65 9.79 16.93
CA LYS A 25 11.99 8.38 16.69
C LYS A 25 11.76 7.99 15.23
N PHE A 26 11.44 8.93 14.38
CA PHE A 26 11.21 8.73 12.97
C PHE A 26 12.45 9.07 12.15
N THR A 27 12.75 8.24 11.16
CA THR A 27 13.85 8.48 10.21
C THR A 27 13.44 7.90 8.85
N TRP A 28 13.66 8.63 7.78
CA TRP A 28 13.44 8.11 6.44
C TRP A 28 14.33 6.92 6.16
N LEU A 29 13.81 5.95 5.39
CA LEU A 29 14.54 4.73 5.03
C LEU A 29 15.83 5.06 4.24
N GLU A 30 15.81 6.13 3.46
CA GLU A 30 16.91 6.57 2.61
C GLU A 30 17.97 7.41 3.34
N ASP A 31 17.67 7.96 4.51
CA ASP A 31 18.58 8.90 5.20
C ASP A 31 19.61 8.23 6.11
N ASP A 32 19.33 7.00 6.54
CA ASP A 32 20.20 6.30 7.47
C ASP A 32 20.06 4.79 7.31
N GLU A 33 21.06 4.03 7.70
CA GLU A 33 21.00 2.58 7.64
C GLU A 33 20.01 1.98 8.63
N LEU A 34 19.42 0.84 8.23
CA LEU A 34 18.64 -0.01 9.11
C LEU A 34 19.53 -0.60 10.21
N ARG A 35 19.04 -0.58 11.45
CA ARG A 35 19.74 -1.12 12.61
C ARG A 35 18.76 -1.77 13.60
N GLU A 36 19.29 -2.59 14.44
CA GLU A 36 18.53 -3.20 15.55
C GLU A 36 17.69 -2.17 16.32
N GLY A 37 16.46 -2.51 16.66
CA GLY A 37 15.49 -1.64 17.30
C GLY A 37 14.70 -0.74 16.35
N ASP A 38 14.92 -0.80 15.03
CA ASP A 38 14.05 -0.18 14.04
C ASP A 38 12.74 -0.96 13.89
N PHE A 39 11.73 -0.30 13.37
CA PHE A 39 10.47 -0.87 12.88
C PHE A 39 10.21 -0.29 11.49
N LEU A 40 10.08 -1.13 10.47
CA LEU A 40 9.85 -0.69 9.09
C LEU A 40 8.37 -0.78 8.72
N VAL A 41 7.82 0.30 8.19
CA VAL A 41 6.53 0.32 7.49
C VAL A 41 6.79 0.65 6.04
N ILE A 42 6.31 -0.19 5.13
CA ILE A 42 6.48 0.03 3.70
C ILE A 42 5.27 -0.47 2.92
N SER A 43 4.75 0.37 2.00
CA SER A 43 3.69 -0.07 1.11
C SER A 43 4.24 -0.89 -0.06
N THR A 44 3.52 -1.93 -0.41
CA THR A 44 3.85 -2.78 -1.56
C THR A 44 2.58 -3.39 -2.16
N PRO A 45 2.10 -2.95 -3.34
CA PRO A 45 2.75 -1.95 -4.23
C PRO A 45 3.04 -0.63 -3.57
N PHE A 46 4.20 -0.04 -3.94
CA PHE A 46 4.68 1.20 -3.35
C PHE A 46 3.76 2.38 -3.69
N SER A 47 3.43 3.18 -2.71
CA SER A 47 2.40 4.22 -2.85
C SER A 47 2.72 5.25 -3.92
N ASP A 48 4.00 5.58 -4.13
CA ASP A 48 4.40 6.59 -5.10
C ASP A 48 4.24 6.10 -6.55
N THR A 49 4.63 4.86 -6.83
CA THR A 49 4.70 4.34 -8.20
C THR A 49 3.67 3.25 -8.49
N GLY A 50 3.13 2.59 -7.47
CA GLY A 50 2.32 1.37 -7.62
C GLY A 50 3.13 0.15 -8.05
N ASN A 51 4.46 0.22 -8.00
CA ASN A 51 5.39 -0.90 -8.28
C ASN A 51 5.97 -1.47 -6.98
N VAL A 52 6.80 -2.50 -7.07
CA VAL A 52 7.60 -2.95 -5.93
C VAL A 52 8.64 -1.88 -5.61
N TYR A 53 8.83 -1.58 -4.32
CA TYR A 53 9.89 -0.65 -3.90
C TYR A 53 11.27 -1.17 -4.32
N PRO A 54 12.17 -0.31 -4.83
CA PRO A 54 13.49 -0.75 -5.28
C PRO A 54 14.24 -1.53 -4.21
N ASN A 55 14.80 -2.68 -4.59
CA ASN A 55 15.56 -3.57 -3.70
C ASN A 55 14.79 -4.06 -2.44
N LEU A 56 13.45 -4.14 -2.48
CA LEU A 56 12.63 -4.55 -1.34
C LEU A 56 13.12 -5.87 -0.73
N ASP A 57 13.43 -6.87 -1.54
CA ASP A 57 13.91 -8.18 -1.08
C ASP A 57 15.22 -8.07 -0.26
N LYS A 58 16.17 -7.25 -0.73
CA LYS A 58 17.42 -6.99 0.02
C LYS A 58 17.17 -6.27 1.34
N ILE A 59 16.20 -5.35 1.36
CA ILE A 59 15.79 -4.64 2.57
C ILE A 59 15.15 -5.61 3.56
N LEU A 60 14.26 -6.49 3.09
CA LEU A 60 13.61 -7.50 3.93
C LEU A 60 14.63 -8.51 4.49
N LYS A 61 15.59 -8.94 3.66
CA LYS A 61 16.69 -9.78 4.13
C LYS A 61 17.52 -9.09 5.21
N LYS A 62 17.88 -7.80 5.05
CA LYS A 62 18.57 -7.03 6.09
C LYS A 62 17.71 -6.90 7.36
N CYS A 63 16.39 -6.77 7.22
CA CYS A 63 15.47 -6.78 8.37
C CYS A 63 15.44 -8.15 9.07
N ASP A 64 15.49 -9.25 8.33
CA ASP A 64 15.61 -10.59 8.91
C ASP A 64 16.90 -10.77 9.71
N ASP A 65 18.02 -10.31 9.14
CA ASP A 65 19.36 -10.43 9.77
C ASP A 65 19.48 -9.60 11.06
N LEU A 66 18.79 -8.46 11.14
CA LEU A 66 18.79 -7.52 12.26
C LEU A 66 17.58 -7.66 13.20
N ASP A 67 16.73 -8.66 12.99
CA ASP A 67 15.45 -8.86 13.71
C ASP A 67 14.58 -7.58 13.77
N ILE A 68 14.52 -6.85 12.66
CA ILE A 68 13.70 -5.64 12.51
C ILE A 68 12.28 -6.05 12.09
N PRO A 69 11.25 -5.80 12.91
CA PRO A 69 9.88 -6.09 12.51
C PRO A 69 9.43 -5.19 11.36
N VAL A 70 8.70 -5.79 10.41
CA VAL A 70 8.19 -5.13 9.22
C VAL A 70 6.67 -5.23 9.16
N MET A 71 6.01 -4.12 8.82
CA MET A 71 4.63 -4.07 8.36
C MET A 71 4.60 -3.77 6.87
N LEU A 72 4.02 -4.68 6.08
CA LEU A 72 3.71 -4.44 4.67
C LEU A 72 2.30 -3.87 4.54
N ASP A 73 2.19 -2.65 4.04
CA ASP A 73 0.90 -2.10 3.62
C ASP A 73 0.61 -2.52 2.17
N MET A 74 -0.21 -3.54 2.03
CA MET A 74 -0.62 -4.11 0.74
C MET A 74 -1.99 -3.59 0.31
N ALA A 75 -2.34 -2.35 0.62
CA ALA A 75 -3.63 -1.76 0.27
C ALA A 75 -3.93 -1.78 -1.24
N TYR A 76 -2.92 -1.83 -2.09
CA TYR A 76 -3.04 -1.87 -3.55
C TYR A 76 -2.97 -3.28 -4.15
N ILE A 77 -2.84 -4.34 -3.36
CA ILE A 77 -2.62 -5.70 -3.88
C ILE A 77 -3.71 -6.14 -4.86
N ASN A 78 -4.98 -5.87 -4.55
CA ASN A 78 -6.13 -6.28 -5.37
C ASN A 78 -6.37 -5.40 -6.62
N ILE A 79 -5.51 -4.42 -6.87
CA ILE A 79 -5.50 -3.62 -8.10
C ILE A 79 -4.17 -3.75 -8.85
N ALA A 80 -3.30 -4.64 -8.39
CA ALA A 80 -1.98 -4.87 -8.98
C ALA A 80 -1.97 -6.11 -9.87
N ASN A 81 -1.22 -6.01 -10.97
CA ASN A 81 -0.95 -7.10 -11.90
C ASN A 81 0.55 -7.42 -11.92
N ASN A 82 0.89 -8.70 -12.02
CA ASN A 82 2.28 -9.17 -12.08
C ASN A 82 3.17 -8.75 -10.91
N LEU A 83 2.59 -8.53 -9.73
CA LEU A 83 3.36 -8.21 -8.53
C LEU A 83 4.00 -9.49 -7.96
N LYS A 84 5.32 -9.47 -7.76
CA LYS A 84 6.07 -10.57 -7.15
C LYS A 84 6.74 -10.07 -5.88
N ILE A 85 6.34 -10.63 -4.74
CA ILE A 85 6.86 -10.29 -3.42
C ILE A 85 7.03 -11.57 -2.65
N ASP A 86 8.20 -11.78 -2.05
CA ASP A 86 8.40 -12.86 -1.08
C ASP A 86 7.89 -12.40 0.29
N VAL A 87 6.78 -12.95 0.72
CA VAL A 87 6.19 -12.70 2.04
C VAL A 87 6.64 -13.71 3.10
N SER A 88 7.53 -14.63 2.77
CA SER A 88 8.04 -15.65 3.71
C SER A 88 9.05 -15.11 4.71
N HIS A 89 9.64 -13.95 4.48
CA HIS A 89 10.59 -13.28 5.37
C HIS A 89 10.09 -13.21 6.81
N ARG A 90 10.91 -13.64 7.77
CA ARG A 90 10.54 -13.72 9.21
C ARG A 90 10.29 -12.35 9.83
N CYS A 91 10.93 -11.33 9.31
CA CYS A 91 10.76 -9.93 9.75
C CYS A 91 9.35 -9.42 9.49
N ILE A 92 8.62 -9.93 8.50
CA ILE A 92 7.25 -9.50 8.20
C ILE A 92 6.33 -10.00 9.31
N LYS A 93 5.96 -9.09 10.20
CA LYS A 93 5.06 -9.36 11.34
C LYS A 93 3.60 -9.07 11.00
N TYR A 94 3.37 -8.06 10.16
CA TYR A 94 2.03 -7.62 9.77
C TYR A 94 1.94 -7.42 8.26
N ILE A 95 0.82 -7.86 7.70
CA ILE A 95 0.37 -7.50 6.35
C ILE A 95 -1.01 -6.88 6.49
N VAL A 96 -1.21 -5.69 5.93
CA VAL A 96 -2.51 -5.02 5.92
C VAL A 96 -2.99 -4.81 4.49
N THR A 97 -4.27 -5.06 4.23
CA THR A 97 -4.89 -4.83 2.92
C THR A 97 -6.08 -3.90 3.06
N SER A 98 -6.61 -3.43 1.95
CA SER A 98 -7.79 -2.56 1.95
C SER A 98 -8.78 -2.98 0.87
N LEU A 99 -10.04 -3.05 1.21
CA LEU A 99 -11.12 -3.26 0.24
C LEU A 99 -11.57 -1.96 -0.45
N SER A 100 -11.08 -0.81 0.01
CA SER A 100 -11.41 0.50 -0.57
C SER A 100 -10.77 0.78 -1.93
N LYS A 101 -9.84 -0.08 -2.39
CA LYS A 101 -9.15 0.10 -3.67
C LYS A 101 -9.79 -0.71 -4.80
N PRO A 102 -10.09 -2.00 -4.60
CA PRO A 102 -10.80 -2.78 -5.62
C PRO A 102 -12.31 -2.48 -5.69
N PHE A 103 -12.91 -1.93 -4.63
CA PHE A 103 -14.34 -1.69 -4.56
C PHE A 103 -14.68 -0.24 -4.19
N PRO A 104 -15.83 0.31 -4.65
CA PRO A 104 -16.24 1.68 -4.35
C PRO A 104 -16.83 1.80 -2.93
N ILE A 105 -16.12 1.26 -1.94
CA ILE A 105 -16.51 1.23 -0.52
C ILE A 105 -15.52 1.96 0.39
N GLU A 106 -14.81 2.93 -0.14
CA GLU A 106 -13.76 3.66 0.59
C GLU A 106 -14.25 4.37 1.86
N LYS A 107 -15.54 4.70 1.93
CA LYS A 107 -16.14 5.33 3.11
C LYS A 107 -16.44 4.35 4.23
N HIS A 108 -16.55 3.06 3.94
CA HIS A 108 -16.81 2.01 4.95
C HIS A 108 -15.56 1.63 5.75
N ARG A 109 -14.38 2.06 5.33
CA ARG A 109 -13.11 1.88 6.06
C ARG A 109 -12.90 0.43 6.51
N ILE A 110 -12.83 -0.48 5.56
CA ILE A 110 -12.66 -1.91 5.82
C ILE A 110 -11.42 -2.45 5.10
N GLY A 111 -10.75 -3.36 5.74
CA GLY A 111 -9.58 -4.08 5.23
C GLY A 111 -9.34 -5.35 6.04
N ILE A 112 -8.26 -6.03 5.73
CA ILE A 112 -7.85 -7.25 6.40
C ILE A 112 -6.44 -7.03 6.94
N ARG A 113 -6.21 -7.42 8.19
CA ARG A 113 -4.89 -7.52 8.80
C ARG A 113 -4.54 -9.00 8.98
N LEU A 114 -3.40 -9.39 8.43
CA LEU A 114 -2.77 -10.67 8.68
C LEU A 114 -1.59 -10.45 9.63
N GLN A 115 -1.44 -11.32 10.60
CA GLN A 115 -0.41 -11.23 11.62
C GLN A 115 0.27 -12.59 11.76
N ARG A 116 1.62 -12.58 11.81
CA ARG A 116 2.39 -13.83 11.89
C ARG A 116 2.27 -14.53 13.24
N TYR A 117 2.23 -13.74 14.32
CA TYR A 117 2.10 -14.24 15.69
C TYR A 117 1.07 -13.42 16.44
N ILE A 118 0.21 -14.08 17.19
CA ILE A 118 -0.76 -13.43 18.08
C ILE A 118 -0.06 -13.14 19.41
N GLN A 119 0.08 -11.86 19.74
CA GLN A 119 0.60 -11.39 21.04
C GLN A 119 -0.55 -10.73 21.79
N LYS A 120 -1.33 -11.54 22.51
CA LYS A 120 -2.60 -11.11 23.15
C LYS A 120 -2.48 -9.81 23.95
N TRP A 121 -1.39 -9.66 24.69
CA TRP A 121 -1.21 -8.51 25.59
C TRP A 121 -0.67 -7.24 24.91
N GLU A 122 -0.06 -7.38 23.75
CA GLU A 122 0.57 -6.28 23.02
C GLU A 122 -0.29 -5.77 21.86
N ASP A 123 -1.26 -6.56 21.43
CA ASP A 123 -2.13 -6.25 20.31
C ASP A 123 -3.52 -5.81 20.80
N GLN A 124 -3.67 -4.51 21.03
CA GLN A 124 -4.95 -3.93 21.47
C GLN A 124 -6.10 -4.23 20.50
N LEU A 125 -5.84 -4.34 19.19
CA LEU A 125 -6.88 -4.70 18.23
C LEU A 125 -7.36 -6.15 18.39
N TYR A 126 -6.45 -7.05 18.76
CA TYR A 126 -6.82 -8.43 19.07
C TYR A 126 -7.70 -8.48 20.32
N VAL A 127 -7.26 -7.83 21.40
CA VAL A 127 -7.99 -7.79 22.69
C VAL A 127 -9.37 -7.15 22.50
N ILE A 128 -9.45 -6.03 21.80
CA ILE A 128 -10.71 -5.31 21.54
C ILE A 128 -11.66 -6.14 20.68
N ASN A 129 -11.14 -6.84 19.67
CA ASN A 129 -11.97 -7.53 18.70
C ASN A 129 -12.39 -8.95 19.12
N GLU A 130 -11.56 -9.66 19.86
CA GLU A 130 -11.81 -11.08 20.12
C GLU A 130 -12.09 -11.45 21.59
N ASP A 131 -11.46 -10.78 22.55
CA ASP A 131 -11.54 -11.24 23.95
C ASP A 131 -12.56 -10.50 24.82
N GLU A 132 -12.81 -9.21 24.59
CA GLU A 132 -13.57 -8.45 25.59
C GLU A 132 -14.81 -7.73 25.09
N TYR A 133 -14.79 -7.16 23.88
CA TYR A 133 -15.83 -6.19 23.54
C TYR A 133 -16.47 -6.36 22.16
N ASN A 134 -15.85 -7.13 21.25
CA ASN A 134 -16.34 -7.38 19.88
C ASN A 134 -16.77 -6.10 19.12
N TYR A 135 -16.04 -5.01 19.31
CA TYR A 135 -16.29 -3.71 18.68
C TYR A 135 -15.91 -3.74 17.19
N ILE A 136 -16.50 -4.66 16.46
CA ILE A 136 -16.31 -4.74 15.01
C ILE A 136 -17.47 -3.99 14.34
N PRO A 137 -17.20 -3.13 13.35
CA PRO A 137 -18.26 -2.48 12.57
C PRO A 137 -18.97 -3.52 11.68
N LEU A 138 -19.90 -4.27 12.22
CA LEU A 138 -20.54 -5.44 11.61
C LEU A 138 -21.12 -5.15 10.22
N ILE A 139 -21.72 -3.97 10.02
CA ILE A 139 -22.25 -3.54 8.70
C ILE A 139 -21.12 -3.48 7.69
N ASN A 140 -19.98 -2.86 8.05
CA ASN A 140 -18.83 -2.75 7.15
C ASN A 140 -18.24 -4.13 6.84
N CYS A 141 -18.12 -5.01 7.84
CA CYS A 141 -17.65 -6.37 7.66
C CYS A 141 -18.58 -7.16 6.73
N HIS A 142 -19.91 -7.02 6.91
CA HIS A 142 -20.89 -7.67 6.05
C HIS A 142 -20.75 -7.19 4.60
N ILE A 143 -20.68 -5.88 4.35
CA ILE A 143 -20.47 -5.31 3.01
C ILE A 143 -19.17 -5.84 2.40
N GLY A 144 -18.07 -5.82 3.16
CA GLY A 144 -16.78 -6.34 2.70
C GLY A 144 -16.84 -7.81 2.33
N SER A 145 -17.46 -8.63 3.16
CA SER A 145 -17.68 -10.07 2.92
C SER A 145 -18.47 -10.31 1.62
N GLN A 146 -19.57 -9.59 1.42
CA GLN A 146 -20.37 -9.69 0.19
C GLN A 146 -19.57 -9.33 -1.06
N MET A 147 -18.72 -8.30 -1.00
CA MET A 147 -17.83 -7.93 -2.10
C MET A 147 -16.82 -9.03 -2.42
N MET A 148 -16.17 -9.59 -1.37
CA MET A 148 -15.18 -10.66 -1.54
C MET A 148 -15.81 -11.97 -2.03
N GLN A 149 -17.06 -12.26 -1.71
CA GLN A 149 -17.80 -13.42 -2.23
C GLN A 149 -18.20 -13.25 -3.71
N LYS A 150 -18.46 -12.01 -4.12
CA LYS A 150 -18.94 -11.70 -5.46
C LYS A 150 -17.83 -11.51 -6.51
N PHE A 151 -16.66 -11.05 -6.08
CA PHE A 151 -15.56 -10.68 -6.97
C PHE A 151 -14.27 -11.36 -6.53
N ASP A 152 -13.57 -11.98 -7.46
CA ASP A 152 -12.25 -12.56 -7.23
C ASP A 152 -11.21 -11.48 -6.90
N ALA A 153 -10.13 -11.88 -6.24
CA ALA A 153 -9.09 -10.97 -5.77
C ALA A 153 -8.39 -10.21 -6.92
N ASP A 154 -8.37 -10.79 -8.11
CA ASP A 154 -7.76 -10.27 -9.33
C ASP A 154 -8.78 -9.67 -10.33
N TYR A 155 -10.04 -9.52 -9.93
CA TYR A 155 -11.12 -8.98 -10.78
C TYR A 155 -10.75 -7.63 -11.41
N ILE A 156 -10.18 -6.71 -10.62
CA ILE A 156 -9.82 -5.37 -11.11
C ILE A 156 -8.61 -5.42 -12.07
N PRO A 157 -7.49 -6.08 -11.73
CA PRO A 157 -6.40 -6.28 -12.70
C PRO A 157 -6.84 -6.88 -14.01
N LEU A 158 -7.61 -7.97 -13.98
CA LEU A 158 -8.08 -8.63 -15.19
C LEU A 158 -8.99 -7.73 -16.04
N LYS A 159 -9.85 -6.95 -15.40
CA LYS A 159 -10.79 -6.07 -16.09
C LYS A 159 -10.15 -4.85 -16.73
N TYR A 160 -9.12 -4.26 -16.13
CA TYR A 160 -8.62 -2.93 -16.50
C TYR A 160 -7.19 -2.91 -17.07
N LYS A 161 -6.48 -4.04 -17.08
CA LYS A 161 -5.12 -4.15 -17.60
C LYS A 161 -4.97 -3.61 -19.02
N ASP A 162 -5.82 -4.05 -19.93
CA ASP A 162 -5.72 -3.65 -21.34
C ASP A 162 -5.99 -2.16 -21.51
N LYS A 163 -6.93 -1.62 -20.72
CA LYS A 163 -7.23 -0.19 -20.72
C LYS A 163 -6.08 0.65 -20.15
N GLN A 164 -5.39 0.15 -19.14
CA GLN A 164 -4.16 0.80 -18.64
C GLN A 164 -3.10 0.88 -19.74
N ILE A 165 -2.88 -0.22 -20.47
CA ILE A 165 -1.90 -0.29 -21.57
C ILE A 165 -2.23 0.74 -22.65
N GLU A 166 -3.51 0.81 -23.06
CA GLU A 166 -4.00 1.78 -24.04
C GLU A 166 -3.68 3.23 -23.59
N ILE A 167 -4.09 3.60 -22.37
CA ILE A 167 -3.89 4.94 -21.83
C ILE A 167 -2.41 5.28 -21.69
N CYS A 168 -1.61 4.37 -21.15
CA CYS A 168 -0.19 4.60 -20.99
C CYS A 168 0.52 4.80 -22.34
N LYS A 169 0.11 4.05 -23.38
CA LYS A 169 0.62 4.23 -24.74
C LYS A 169 0.24 5.60 -25.32
N GLU A 170 -1.03 6.00 -25.18
CA GLU A 170 -1.54 7.27 -25.68
C GLU A 170 -0.84 8.47 -25.02
N LEU A 171 -0.66 8.42 -23.71
CA LEU A 171 -0.05 9.51 -22.92
C LEU A 171 1.47 9.42 -22.82
N ASN A 172 2.10 8.39 -23.40
CA ASN A 172 3.53 8.10 -23.29
C ASN A 172 4.01 7.97 -21.83
N LEU A 173 3.30 7.11 -21.08
CA LEU A 173 3.59 6.80 -19.68
C LEU A 173 4.16 5.39 -19.56
N GLU A 174 4.94 5.14 -18.51
CA GLU A 174 5.32 3.78 -18.14
C GLU A 174 4.20 3.08 -17.34
N LEU A 175 4.10 1.77 -17.54
CA LEU A 175 3.12 0.93 -16.85
C LEU A 175 3.51 0.77 -15.38
N SER A 176 2.55 0.99 -14.49
CA SER A 176 2.63 0.58 -13.09
C SER A 176 2.11 -0.86 -12.91
N CYS A 177 2.57 -1.58 -11.89
CA CYS A 177 1.93 -2.83 -11.47
C CYS A 177 0.47 -2.59 -11.05
N CYS A 178 0.14 -1.46 -10.47
CA CYS A 178 -1.24 -1.06 -10.21
C CYS A 178 -1.92 -0.61 -11.49
N VAL A 179 -2.92 -1.36 -11.94
CA VAL A 179 -3.60 -1.12 -13.24
C VAL A 179 -4.30 0.24 -13.33
N ILE A 180 -4.48 0.94 -12.22
CA ILE A 180 -5.06 2.28 -12.19
C ILE A 180 -4.03 3.41 -12.31
N PHE A 181 -2.74 3.10 -12.48
CA PHE A 181 -1.68 4.11 -12.53
C PHE A 181 -0.88 4.03 -13.83
N GLY A 182 -0.46 5.21 -14.30
CA GLY A 182 0.64 5.38 -15.25
C GLY A 182 1.69 6.31 -14.65
N ILE A 183 2.96 6.07 -14.97
CA ILE A 183 4.10 6.79 -14.41
C ILE A 183 4.76 7.63 -15.49
N ASP A 184 4.88 8.92 -15.23
CA ASP A 184 5.62 9.87 -16.06
C ASP A 184 6.99 10.18 -15.43
N TYR A 185 8.04 9.69 -16.06
CA TYR A 185 9.43 10.02 -15.72
C TYR A 185 9.97 11.19 -16.56
N ASN A 186 9.19 11.69 -17.52
CA ASN A 186 9.61 12.74 -18.44
C ASN A 186 9.20 14.15 -18.00
N ASN A 187 8.59 14.27 -16.82
CA ASN A 187 8.08 15.51 -16.26
C ASN A 187 7.08 16.27 -17.16
N LYS A 188 6.33 15.52 -17.99
CA LYS A 188 5.29 16.09 -18.85
C LYS A 188 4.05 16.49 -18.04
N PHE A 189 3.79 15.80 -16.91
CA PHE A 189 2.62 15.96 -16.06
C PHE A 189 3.02 16.34 -14.63
N ASN A 190 3.76 17.44 -14.48
CA ASN A 190 4.32 17.90 -13.20
C ASN A 190 3.26 18.21 -12.13
N GLU A 191 2.05 18.53 -12.51
CA GLU A 191 0.91 18.76 -11.61
C GLU A 191 0.51 17.48 -10.83
N TYR A 192 0.94 16.31 -11.30
CA TYR A 192 0.74 15.02 -10.63
C TYR A 192 1.96 14.55 -9.82
N ASN A 193 2.95 15.43 -9.65
CA ASN A 193 4.12 15.16 -8.83
C ASN A 193 3.72 15.02 -7.36
N ARG A 194 4.24 14.01 -6.71
CA ARG A 194 3.95 13.68 -5.31
C ARG A 194 5.08 14.04 -4.35
N GLY A 195 5.94 14.96 -4.76
CA GLY A 195 7.10 15.39 -3.98
C GLY A 195 8.34 14.54 -4.19
N ARG A 196 8.40 13.78 -5.30
CA ARG A 196 9.56 13.02 -5.78
C ARG A 196 9.83 13.30 -7.25
N GLU A 197 10.76 12.53 -7.84
CA GLU A 197 11.15 12.70 -9.25
C GLU A 197 10.15 12.10 -10.25
N THR A 198 9.07 11.48 -9.76
CA THR A 198 8.08 10.79 -10.59
C THR A 198 6.71 11.41 -10.45
N ASN A 199 5.99 11.50 -11.56
CA ASN A 199 4.59 11.89 -11.60
C ASN A 199 3.73 10.63 -11.74
N ARG A 200 2.75 10.44 -10.87
CA ARG A 200 1.84 9.30 -10.92
C ARG A 200 0.43 9.74 -11.28
N LEU A 201 0.00 9.41 -12.49
CA LEU A 201 -1.37 9.63 -12.95
C LEU A 201 -2.27 8.49 -12.45
N CYS A 202 -3.49 8.85 -12.00
CA CYS A 202 -4.49 7.87 -11.55
C CYS A 202 -5.68 7.88 -12.52
N PHE A 203 -5.93 6.75 -13.16
CA PHE A 203 -6.94 6.60 -14.22
C PHE A 203 -8.34 6.25 -13.70
N SER A 204 -8.52 6.02 -12.40
CA SER A 204 -9.79 5.57 -11.85
C SER A 204 -10.98 6.51 -12.14
N MET A 205 -10.69 7.80 -12.31
CA MET A 205 -11.73 8.79 -12.68
C MET A 205 -12.04 8.80 -14.18
N ILE A 206 -11.12 8.32 -15.00
CA ILE A 206 -11.24 8.28 -16.46
C ILE A 206 -12.08 7.08 -16.90
N TRP A 207 -11.86 5.92 -16.23
CA TRP A 207 -12.58 4.68 -16.56
C TRP A 207 -14.08 4.78 -16.38
N ASP A 208 -14.52 5.60 -15.43
CA ASP A 208 -15.94 5.81 -15.17
C ASP A 208 -16.58 6.87 -16.10
N GLY A 209 -15.81 7.40 -17.08
CA GLY A 209 -16.27 8.48 -17.96
C GLY A 209 -16.52 9.81 -17.26
N ARG A 210 -16.09 9.95 -16.00
CA ARG A 210 -16.27 11.17 -15.20
C ARG A 210 -15.31 12.29 -15.60
N ARG A 211 -14.16 11.93 -16.23
CA ARG A 211 -13.22 12.88 -16.82
C ARG A 211 -12.72 12.34 -18.15
N LYS A 212 -12.59 13.23 -19.13
CA LYS A 212 -11.90 12.95 -20.37
C LYS A 212 -10.42 13.27 -20.21
N TYR A 213 -9.55 12.63 -21.00
CA TYR A 213 -8.11 12.89 -21.03
C TYR A 213 -7.73 14.34 -21.32
N GLU A 214 -8.61 15.09 -21.99
CA GLU A 214 -8.41 16.48 -22.38
C GLU A 214 -8.20 17.45 -21.21
N HIS A 215 -8.35 16.93 -19.97
CA HIS A 215 -8.18 17.70 -18.73
C HIS A 215 -7.11 17.11 -17.80
N ILE A 216 -6.27 16.19 -18.31
CA ILE A 216 -5.10 15.67 -17.60
C ILE A 216 -3.82 16.28 -18.17
#